data_84d097597e260f0b1589ef1ecc62b4e9
#
_entry.id   84d097597e260f0b1589ef1ecc62b4e9
#
_cell.length_a   1.000
_cell.length_b   1.000
_cell.length_c   1.000
_cell.angle_alpha   90.00
_cell.angle_beta   90.00
_cell.angle_gamma   90.00
#
_symmetry.space_group_name_H-M   'P 1'
#
loop_
_entity.id
_entity.type
_entity.pdbx_description
1 polymer ?
#
loop_
_entity_poly.entity_id
_entity_poly.type
_entity_poly.pdbx_seq_one_letter_code
_entity_poly.pdbx_strand_id
1 'polypeptide(L)'
;SANRQKWKLKHSYLLTNSSGNILPSNVPMSINIEQLQTELAQKNPRFILKKALSLFDNIAISFSGAEDVVLIDMAVSIRKDIQVFTLDTGRLHPETYRFIEKVRKHYGLQIELLTPDRDALDDFVKRKGLFSFYEDGHQECCGIRKVEPLRRRLAHVDAWITGQRHDQSVETRQEVPEVQSDTLFSTADKPLVKFNPLLNWKSAQVWDYIEANQVPYNELHGKGFISIGCEPCTRAILPNEHERAGRWWWEESTKKECGLHVAHRKNS
;
A
#
# COMPACT_ATOMS: atom_id res chain seq x y z
N SER A 1 4.57 44.99 13.56
CA SER A 1 5.56 44.82 14.59
C SER A 1 5.08 43.82 15.64
N ALA A 2 5.91 42.90 16.08
CA ALA A 2 5.77 42.09 17.29
C ALA A 2 4.56 41.13 17.36
N ASN A 3 4.60 40.00 16.66
CA ASN A 3 3.98 38.75 17.12
C ASN A 3 4.29 37.54 16.22
N ARG A 4 5.54 37.33 15.80
CA ARG A 4 5.97 36.13 15.04
C ARG A 4 7.24 35.49 15.60
N GLN A 5 7.32 35.32 16.92
CA GLN A 5 8.44 34.58 17.52
C GLN A 5 8.05 33.98 18.88
N LYS A 6 7.16 32.97 18.87
CA LYS A 6 6.93 32.16 20.09
C LYS A 6 6.40 30.76 19.76
N TRP A 7 7.05 30.05 18.83
CA TRP A 7 6.80 28.60 18.62
C TRP A 7 8.08 27.87 18.21
N LYS A 8 9.12 27.99 19.02
CA LYS A 8 10.29 27.09 18.96
C LYS A 8 10.88 26.99 20.36
N LEU A 9 10.41 26.06 21.16
CA LEU A 9 11.12 25.49 22.30
C LEU A 9 10.21 24.39 22.91
N LYS A 10 10.25 23.20 22.38
CA LYS A 10 9.82 21.98 23.08
C LYS A 10 10.94 20.95 22.99
N HIS A 11 11.70 20.90 24.09
CA HIS A 11 12.38 19.73 24.65
C HIS A 11 13.26 18.89 23.72
N SER A 12 14.39 19.43 23.32
CA SER A 12 15.55 18.61 22.96
C SER A 12 16.28 18.24 24.27
N TYR A 13 16.09 17.02 24.76
CA TYR A 13 17.03 16.46 25.72
C TYR A 13 18.34 16.17 24.99
N LEU A 14 19.35 16.94 25.21
CA LEU A 14 20.71 16.68 24.75
C LEU A 14 21.26 15.51 25.60
N LEU A 15 21.38 14.36 24.99
CA LEU A 15 22.07 13.22 25.58
C LEU A 15 23.58 13.45 25.41
N THR A 16 24.32 13.61 26.51
CA THR A 16 25.76 13.62 26.53
C THR A 16 26.31 12.29 26.98
N ASN A 17 27.43 11.83 26.35
CA ASN A 17 28.16 10.67 26.86
C ASN A 17 28.91 11.01 28.15
N SER A 18 29.51 9.99 28.80
CA SER A 18 30.30 10.14 30.02
C SER A 18 31.51 11.10 29.92
N SER A 19 31.81 11.61 28.74
CA SER A 19 32.88 12.59 28.45
C SER A 19 32.33 13.99 28.11
N GLY A 20 31.00 14.23 28.25
CA GLY A 20 30.41 15.56 28.03
C GLY A 20 30.22 15.96 26.56
N ASN A 21 30.46 15.07 25.59
CA ASN A 21 30.27 15.36 24.19
C ASN A 21 28.79 15.12 23.78
N ILE A 22 28.21 16.10 23.06
CA ILE A 22 26.88 16.01 22.48
C ILE A 22 26.88 14.86 21.46
N LEU A 23 26.12 13.81 21.73
CA LEU A 23 25.87 12.76 20.74
C LEU A 23 25.03 13.36 19.61
N PRO A 24 25.35 13.08 18.33
CA PRO A 24 24.51 13.51 17.23
C PRO A 24 23.13 12.89 17.39
N SER A 25 22.10 13.72 17.44
CA SER A 25 20.70 13.39 17.73
C SER A 25 19.97 12.63 16.59
N ASN A 26 20.69 11.93 15.72
CA ASN A 26 20.14 11.19 14.58
C ASN A 26 20.88 9.85 14.37
N VAL A 27 20.96 9.01 15.40
CA VAL A 27 21.08 7.58 15.17
C VAL A 27 19.64 7.07 15.08
N PRO A 28 19.15 6.63 13.92
CA PRO A 28 17.85 5.96 13.86
C PRO A 28 17.96 4.75 14.79
N MET A 29 17.10 4.72 15.81
CA MET A 29 16.94 3.53 16.64
C MET A 29 16.65 2.40 15.66
N SER A 30 17.57 1.43 15.51
CA SER A 30 17.38 0.29 14.62
C SER A 30 16.13 -0.45 15.08
N ILE A 31 15.04 -0.33 14.30
CA ILE A 31 13.78 -1.00 14.63
C ILE A 31 14.04 -2.50 14.52
N ASN A 32 13.89 -3.21 15.62
CA ASN A 32 13.97 -4.67 15.62
C ASN A 32 12.66 -5.23 15.05
N ILE A 33 12.70 -5.65 13.79
CA ILE A 33 11.54 -6.20 13.07
C ILE A 33 11.02 -7.48 13.72
N GLU A 34 11.86 -8.37 14.19
CA GLU A 34 11.47 -9.63 14.84
C GLU A 34 10.70 -9.38 16.14
N GLN A 35 11.18 -8.44 16.95
CA GLN A 35 10.48 -8.02 18.15
C GLN A 35 9.12 -7.40 17.82
N LEU A 36 9.08 -6.57 16.76
CA LEU A 36 7.86 -5.92 16.32
C LEU A 36 6.85 -6.95 15.75
N GLN A 37 7.30 -7.95 15.02
CA GLN A 37 6.48 -9.08 14.58
C GLN A 37 5.84 -9.81 15.75
N THR A 38 6.64 -10.11 16.77
CA THR A 38 6.13 -10.78 18.00
C THR A 38 5.09 -9.91 18.71
N GLU A 39 5.33 -8.61 18.82
CA GLU A 39 4.40 -7.65 19.46
C GLU A 39 3.08 -7.54 18.69
N LEU A 40 3.14 -7.52 17.34
CA LEU A 40 2.00 -7.26 16.47
C LEU A 40 1.24 -8.52 16.04
N ALA A 41 1.81 -9.71 16.26
CA ALA A 41 1.20 -10.98 15.88
C ALA A 41 -0.26 -11.06 16.35
N GLN A 42 -1.19 -11.29 15.43
CA GLN A 42 -2.63 -11.43 15.65
C GLN A 42 -3.30 -10.24 16.38
N LYS A 43 -2.65 -9.07 16.43
CA LYS A 43 -3.29 -7.87 16.98
C LYS A 43 -4.35 -7.34 16.02
N ASN A 44 -5.34 -6.62 16.57
CA ASN A 44 -6.36 -5.99 15.74
C ASN A 44 -5.76 -4.88 14.85
N PRO A 45 -6.38 -4.59 13.70
CA PRO A 45 -5.86 -3.61 12.74
C PRO A 45 -5.59 -2.23 13.33
N ARG A 46 -6.47 -1.73 14.20
CA ARG A 46 -6.28 -0.42 14.85
C ARG A 46 -5.06 -0.36 15.73
N PHE A 47 -4.75 -1.45 16.45
CA PHE A 47 -3.54 -1.54 17.27
C PHE A 47 -2.29 -1.47 16.39
N ILE A 48 -2.26 -2.27 15.29
CA ILE A 48 -1.14 -2.29 14.35
C ILE A 48 -0.95 -0.91 13.71
N LEU A 49 -2.03 -0.27 13.24
CA LEU A 49 -1.98 1.09 12.69
C LEU A 49 -1.47 2.12 13.70
N LYS A 50 -1.98 2.09 14.93
CA LYS A 50 -1.53 3.01 15.97
C LYS A 50 -0.03 2.85 16.25
N LYS A 51 0.46 1.60 16.30
CA LYS A 51 1.88 1.31 16.47
C LYS A 51 2.70 1.82 15.28
N ALA A 52 2.30 1.49 14.06
CA ALA A 52 2.98 1.94 12.83
C ALA A 52 3.09 3.49 12.77
N LEU A 53 1.96 4.18 13.01
CA LEU A 53 1.89 5.63 12.99
C LEU A 53 2.64 6.30 14.15
N SER A 54 2.89 5.59 15.27
CA SER A 54 3.69 6.09 16.38
C SER A 54 5.20 5.91 16.17
N LEU A 55 5.60 4.92 15.36
CA LEU A 55 7.01 4.62 15.09
C LEU A 55 7.57 5.41 13.90
N PHE A 56 6.71 5.77 12.93
CA PHE A 56 7.12 6.42 11.70
C PHE A 56 6.32 7.69 11.45
N ASP A 57 7.00 8.83 11.39
CA ASP A 57 6.39 10.10 10.96
C ASP A 57 6.18 10.09 9.44
N ASN A 58 7.17 9.58 8.69
CA ASN A 58 7.15 9.51 7.24
C ASN A 58 6.67 8.12 6.76
N ILE A 59 5.38 7.89 6.90
CA ILE A 59 4.68 6.66 6.53
C ILE A 59 3.48 6.97 5.64
N ALA A 60 3.22 6.11 4.64
CA ALA A 60 2.13 6.31 3.70
C ALA A 60 1.25 5.06 3.55
N ILE A 61 -0.03 5.25 3.28
CA ILE A 61 -0.97 4.18 2.92
C ILE A 61 -1.03 4.07 1.40
N SER A 62 -0.82 2.87 0.88
CA SER A 62 -1.10 2.53 -0.51
C SER A 62 -2.60 2.28 -0.66
N PHE A 63 -3.25 3.04 -1.55
CA PHE A 63 -4.68 2.97 -1.77
C PHE A 63 -4.99 2.39 -3.16
N SER A 64 -5.72 1.29 -3.21
CA SER A 64 -6.16 0.67 -4.47
C SER A 64 -7.56 0.05 -4.41
N GLY A 65 -8.02 -0.39 -3.25
CA GLY A 65 -9.27 -1.14 -3.08
C GLY A 65 -10.02 -0.85 -1.78
N ALA A 66 -11.01 -1.66 -1.51
CA ALA A 66 -11.88 -1.54 -0.33
C ALA A 66 -11.10 -1.70 0.98
N GLU A 67 -10.17 -2.66 1.04
CA GLU A 67 -9.31 -2.90 2.19
C GLU A 67 -8.51 -1.66 2.58
N ASP A 68 -7.96 -0.98 1.57
CA ASP A 68 -7.11 0.19 1.82
C ASP A 68 -7.93 1.37 2.35
N VAL A 69 -9.21 1.51 1.93
CA VAL A 69 -10.07 2.58 2.47
C VAL A 69 -10.48 2.28 3.91
N VAL A 70 -10.67 1.01 4.29
CA VAL A 70 -10.84 0.62 5.70
C VAL A 70 -9.65 1.08 6.53
N LEU A 71 -8.42 0.89 6.01
CA LEU A 71 -7.21 1.37 6.68
C LEU A 71 -7.14 2.90 6.74
N ILE A 72 -7.55 3.60 5.68
CA ILE A 72 -7.64 5.07 5.66
C ILE A 72 -8.63 5.55 6.74
N ASP A 73 -9.81 4.96 6.82
CA ASP A 73 -10.85 5.30 7.81
C ASP A 73 -10.32 5.15 9.24
N MET A 74 -9.68 4.01 9.53
CA MET A 74 -9.05 3.78 10.82
C MET A 74 -7.92 4.78 11.11
N ALA A 75 -7.05 5.05 10.11
CA ALA A 75 -5.86 5.88 10.27
C ALA A 75 -6.20 7.35 10.50
N VAL A 76 -7.19 7.92 9.79
CA VAL A 76 -7.59 9.33 9.96
C VAL A 76 -8.15 9.61 11.35
N SER A 77 -8.70 8.59 12.02
CA SER A 77 -9.13 8.70 13.42
C SER A 77 -7.98 8.72 14.43
N ILE A 78 -6.77 8.28 14.01
CA ILE A 78 -5.55 8.24 14.83
C ILE A 78 -4.69 9.47 14.53
N ARG A 79 -4.48 9.76 13.25
CA ARG A 79 -3.63 10.86 12.77
C ARG A 79 -4.26 11.51 11.52
N LYS A 80 -4.55 12.81 11.57
CA LYS A 80 -5.27 13.52 10.50
C LYS A 80 -4.43 13.79 9.25
N ASP A 81 -3.12 13.92 9.40
CA ASP A 81 -2.15 14.24 8.35
C ASP A 81 -1.54 12.98 7.69
N ILE A 82 -2.34 11.92 7.58
CA ILE A 82 -1.89 10.67 6.96
C ILE A 82 -1.59 10.87 5.48
N GLN A 83 -0.44 10.39 5.03
CA GLN A 83 -0.09 10.35 3.62
C GLN A 83 -0.79 9.19 2.93
N VAL A 84 -1.45 9.46 1.81
CA VAL A 84 -2.12 8.44 1.00
C VAL A 84 -1.71 8.62 -0.45
N PHE A 85 -1.37 7.53 -1.12
CA PHE A 85 -1.09 7.52 -2.55
C PHE A 85 -1.85 6.39 -3.25
N THR A 86 -2.10 6.57 -4.54
CA THR A 86 -2.67 5.55 -5.42
C THR A 86 -1.94 5.49 -6.75
N LEU A 87 -1.95 4.33 -7.40
CA LEU A 87 -1.33 4.13 -8.71
C LEU A 87 -2.35 4.45 -9.81
N ASP A 88 -2.13 5.53 -10.53
CA ASP A 88 -2.84 5.79 -11.78
C ASP A 88 -2.04 5.20 -12.95
N THR A 89 -2.47 4.04 -13.40
CA THR A 89 -1.83 3.32 -14.49
C THR A 89 -2.14 3.91 -15.88
N GLY A 90 -3.01 4.93 -15.96
CA GLY A 90 -3.59 5.44 -17.19
C GLY A 90 -4.59 4.47 -17.84
N ARG A 91 -5.02 3.42 -17.09
CA ARG A 91 -5.94 2.38 -17.55
C ARG A 91 -6.92 1.92 -16.45
N LEU A 92 -7.20 2.79 -15.51
CA LEU A 92 -8.19 2.49 -14.48
C LEU A 92 -9.60 2.60 -15.05
N HIS A 93 -10.54 1.89 -14.44
CA HIS A 93 -11.96 2.07 -14.73
C HIS A 93 -12.41 3.51 -14.39
N PRO A 94 -13.35 4.10 -15.14
CA PRO A 94 -13.95 5.39 -14.79
C PRO A 94 -14.52 5.40 -13.37
N GLU A 95 -15.09 4.29 -12.91
CA GLU A 95 -15.59 4.09 -11.54
C GLU A 95 -14.48 4.23 -10.50
N THR A 96 -13.27 3.76 -10.82
CA THR A 96 -12.12 3.87 -9.90
C THR A 96 -11.70 5.33 -9.73
N TYR A 97 -11.68 6.14 -10.79
CA TYR A 97 -11.40 7.58 -10.66
C TYR A 97 -12.47 8.30 -9.82
N ARG A 98 -13.75 7.98 -10.05
CA ARG A 98 -14.84 8.52 -9.23
C ARG A 98 -14.73 8.08 -7.76
N PHE A 99 -14.29 6.86 -7.53
CA PHE A 99 -14.07 6.32 -6.19
C PHE A 99 -12.91 7.03 -5.48
N ILE A 100 -11.77 7.25 -6.14
CA ILE A 100 -10.64 8.01 -5.59
C ILE A 100 -11.10 9.41 -5.15
N GLU A 101 -11.86 10.10 -6.00
CA GLU A 101 -12.39 11.44 -5.70
C GLU A 101 -13.42 11.40 -4.56
N LYS A 102 -14.26 10.35 -4.48
CA LYS A 102 -15.20 10.14 -3.37
C LYS A 102 -14.47 9.98 -2.04
N VAL A 103 -13.41 9.15 -2.00
CA VAL A 103 -12.56 8.95 -0.80
C VAL A 103 -11.86 10.25 -0.40
N ARG A 104 -11.26 10.95 -1.37
CA ARG A 104 -10.60 12.24 -1.16
C ARG A 104 -11.53 13.25 -0.48
N LYS A 105 -12.76 13.40 -0.99
CA LYS A 105 -13.75 14.32 -0.42
C LYS A 105 -14.27 13.88 0.94
N HIS A 106 -14.54 12.58 1.11
CA HIS A 106 -15.12 12.03 2.33
C HIS A 106 -14.22 12.26 3.55
N TYR A 107 -12.91 12.05 3.39
CA TYR A 107 -11.94 12.20 4.48
C TYR A 107 -11.21 13.56 4.48
N GLY A 108 -11.43 14.42 3.50
CA GLY A 108 -10.72 15.70 3.36
C GLY A 108 -9.20 15.52 3.13
N LEU A 109 -8.80 14.43 2.47
CA LEU A 109 -7.40 14.08 2.26
C LEU A 109 -6.87 14.61 0.92
N GLN A 110 -5.56 14.79 0.87
CA GLN A 110 -4.81 14.86 -0.39
C GLN A 110 -4.33 13.45 -0.73
N ILE A 111 -4.80 12.91 -1.88
CA ILE A 111 -4.38 11.61 -2.38
C ILE A 111 -3.42 11.84 -3.54
N GLU A 112 -2.19 11.38 -3.38
CA GLU A 112 -1.15 11.48 -4.40
C GLU A 112 -1.40 10.44 -5.51
N LEU A 113 -1.46 10.89 -6.78
CA LEU A 113 -1.62 10.04 -7.96
C LEU A 113 -0.24 9.74 -8.55
N LEU A 114 0.16 8.47 -8.52
CA LEU A 114 1.44 8.02 -9.08
C LEU A 114 1.23 7.53 -10.51
N THR A 115 1.77 8.25 -11.47
CA THR A 115 1.69 7.92 -12.89
C THR A 115 2.96 7.26 -13.39
N PRO A 116 2.89 6.43 -14.45
CA PRO A 116 4.05 5.90 -15.15
C PRO A 116 4.96 7.02 -15.66
N ASP A 117 6.25 6.71 -15.76
CA ASP A 117 7.16 7.56 -16.51
C ASP A 117 6.71 7.65 -17.97
N ARG A 118 6.65 8.86 -18.50
CA ARG A 118 6.11 9.15 -19.83
C ARG A 118 6.92 8.49 -20.92
N ASP A 119 8.24 8.65 -20.87
CA ASP A 119 9.12 8.23 -21.96
C ASP A 119 9.23 6.69 -22.00
N ALA A 120 9.30 6.05 -20.81
CA ALA A 120 9.26 4.60 -20.69
C ALA A 120 7.93 4.00 -21.19
N LEU A 121 6.82 4.68 -20.92
CA LEU A 121 5.51 4.25 -21.39
C LEU A 121 5.37 4.42 -22.91
N ASP A 122 5.83 5.54 -23.46
CA ASP A 122 5.81 5.82 -24.91
C ASP A 122 6.65 4.80 -25.67
N ASP A 123 7.87 4.49 -25.19
CA ASP A 123 8.74 3.50 -25.79
C ASP A 123 8.10 2.10 -25.76
N PHE A 124 7.54 1.70 -24.63
CA PHE A 124 6.84 0.43 -24.52
C PHE A 124 5.68 0.31 -25.51
N VAL A 125 4.84 1.35 -25.62
CA VAL A 125 3.69 1.34 -26.53
C VAL A 125 4.14 1.33 -28.00
N LYS A 126 5.20 2.04 -28.35
CA LYS A 126 5.77 2.01 -29.71
C LYS A 126 6.31 0.64 -30.09
N ARG A 127 6.96 -0.05 -29.17
CA ARG A 127 7.56 -1.38 -29.43
C ARG A 127 6.53 -2.50 -29.48
N LYS A 128 5.55 -2.47 -28.56
CA LYS A 128 4.67 -3.62 -28.29
C LYS A 128 3.18 -3.36 -28.50
N GLY A 129 2.80 -2.11 -28.71
CA GLY A 129 1.39 -1.72 -28.81
C GLY A 129 0.68 -1.65 -27.46
N LEU A 130 -0.62 -1.37 -27.53
CA LEU A 130 -1.42 -1.09 -26.34
C LEU A 130 -1.88 -2.34 -25.56
N PHE A 131 -1.89 -3.51 -26.18
CA PHE A 131 -2.53 -4.72 -25.66
C PHE A 131 -1.63 -5.95 -25.65
N SER A 132 -0.32 -5.78 -25.80
CA SER A 132 0.67 -6.88 -25.82
C SER A 132 0.60 -7.81 -24.59
N PHE A 133 0.10 -7.31 -23.47
CA PHE A 133 -0.05 -8.11 -22.24
C PHE A 133 -1.05 -9.29 -22.38
N TYR A 134 -1.88 -9.32 -23.41
CA TYR A 134 -2.70 -10.50 -23.73
C TYR A 134 -1.89 -11.60 -24.43
N GLU A 135 -0.78 -11.25 -25.08
CA GLU A 135 0.05 -12.16 -25.87
C GLU A 135 1.29 -12.62 -25.09
N ASP A 136 2.02 -11.66 -24.49
CA ASP A 136 3.31 -11.90 -23.84
C ASP A 136 3.29 -11.76 -22.30
N GLY A 137 2.10 -11.65 -21.73
CA GLY A 137 1.89 -11.54 -20.29
C GLY A 137 1.94 -10.10 -19.77
N HIS A 138 1.44 -9.95 -18.56
CA HIS A 138 1.23 -8.61 -17.96
C HIS A 138 2.47 -7.98 -17.30
N GLN A 139 3.56 -8.74 -17.12
CA GLN A 139 4.67 -8.38 -16.25
C GLN A 139 5.37 -7.09 -16.66
N GLU A 140 5.71 -6.93 -17.95
CA GLU A 140 6.38 -5.71 -18.44
C GLU A 140 5.45 -4.49 -18.33
N CYS A 141 4.19 -4.64 -18.74
CA CYS A 141 3.19 -3.59 -18.60
C CYS A 141 3.01 -3.15 -17.15
N CYS A 142 2.90 -4.11 -16.22
CA CYS A 142 2.80 -3.82 -14.79
C CYS A 142 4.12 -3.25 -14.22
N GLY A 143 5.26 -3.69 -14.72
CA GLY A 143 6.58 -3.14 -14.36
C GLY A 143 6.62 -1.62 -14.56
N ILE A 144 6.24 -1.19 -15.77
CA ILE A 144 6.28 0.23 -16.17
C ILE A 144 5.15 1.01 -15.49
N ARG A 145 3.92 0.46 -15.46
CA ARG A 145 2.73 1.22 -15.01
C ARG A 145 2.48 1.21 -13.52
N LYS A 146 3.12 0.28 -12.77
CA LYS A 146 2.85 0.09 -11.34
C LYS A 146 4.12 0.00 -10.51
N VAL A 147 5.03 -0.94 -10.86
CA VAL A 147 6.19 -1.24 -10.01
C VAL A 147 7.17 -0.08 -9.98
N GLU A 148 7.45 0.53 -11.13
CA GLU A 148 8.34 1.70 -11.23
C GLU A 148 7.78 2.90 -10.45
N PRO A 149 6.53 3.37 -10.69
CA PRO A 149 5.98 4.48 -9.93
C PRO A 149 5.93 4.23 -8.42
N LEU A 150 5.59 2.99 -8.01
CA LEU A 150 5.61 2.61 -6.60
C LEU A 150 7.02 2.69 -6.02
N ARG A 151 8.03 2.15 -6.71
CA ARG A 151 9.44 2.20 -6.29
C ARG A 151 9.91 3.64 -6.09
N ARG A 152 9.60 4.51 -7.05
CA ARG A 152 9.93 5.94 -6.99
C ARG A 152 9.30 6.60 -5.76
N ARG A 153 8.04 6.27 -5.44
CA ARG A 153 7.36 6.81 -4.25
C ARG A 153 7.91 6.27 -2.94
N LEU A 154 8.13 4.96 -2.87
CA LEU A 154 8.61 4.31 -1.67
C LEU A 154 10.05 4.70 -1.31
N ALA A 155 10.84 5.17 -2.27
CA ALA A 155 12.15 5.77 -2.01
C ALA A 155 12.08 7.02 -1.10
N HIS A 156 10.92 7.62 -0.92
CA HIS A 156 10.70 8.84 -0.14
C HIS A 156 9.95 8.62 1.17
N VAL A 157 9.65 7.38 1.58
CA VAL A 157 9.05 7.07 2.88
C VAL A 157 9.90 6.07 3.65
N ASP A 158 9.70 5.99 4.96
CA ASP A 158 10.43 5.07 5.85
C ASP A 158 9.61 3.80 6.12
N ALA A 159 8.28 3.91 5.97
CA ALA A 159 7.36 2.80 6.05
C ALA A 159 6.14 2.99 5.14
N TRP A 160 5.44 1.91 4.86
CA TRP A 160 4.18 1.95 4.15
C TRP A 160 3.19 0.90 4.65
N ILE A 161 1.91 1.14 4.40
CA ILE A 161 0.80 0.33 4.87
C ILE A 161 0.02 -0.19 3.66
N THR A 162 -0.35 -1.48 3.69
CA THR A 162 -1.15 -2.12 2.63
C THR A 162 -2.34 -2.88 3.20
N GLY A 163 -3.40 -3.00 2.39
CA GLY A 163 -4.58 -3.80 2.69
C GLY A 163 -4.43 -5.29 2.35
N GLN A 164 -3.21 -5.83 2.36
CA GLN A 164 -2.98 -7.25 2.08
C GLN A 164 -3.67 -8.14 3.12
N ARG A 165 -4.31 -9.22 2.63
CA ARG A 165 -4.94 -10.26 3.46
C ARG A 165 -4.48 -11.66 3.02
N HIS A 166 -4.39 -12.60 3.96
CA HIS A 166 -4.01 -14.00 3.67
C HIS A 166 -5.00 -14.65 2.70
N ASP A 167 -6.30 -14.44 2.87
CA ASP A 167 -7.33 -15.08 2.06
C ASP A 167 -7.44 -14.56 0.62
N GLN A 168 -6.76 -13.46 0.27
CA GLN A 168 -6.70 -12.98 -1.12
C GLN A 168 -5.89 -13.91 -2.04
N SER A 169 -4.92 -14.65 -1.50
CA SER A 169 -4.15 -15.65 -2.23
C SER A 169 -3.50 -16.63 -1.26
N VAL A 170 -4.00 -17.85 -1.25
CA VAL A 170 -3.46 -18.94 -0.43
C VAL A 170 -2.03 -19.31 -0.87
N GLU A 171 -1.71 -19.16 -2.16
CA GLU A 171 -0.43 -19.58 -2.72
C GLU A 171 0.69 -18.57 -2.47
N THR A 172 0.38 -17.27 -2.37
CA THR A 172 1.41 -16.21 -2.36
C THR A 172 1.43 -15.39 -1.08
N ARG A 173 0.43 -15.51 -0.19
CA ARG A 173 0.27 -14.63 0.97
C ARG A 173 0.21 -15.31 2.33
N GLN A 174 0.30 -16.65 2.40
CA GLN A 174 0.19 -17.37 3.68
C GLN A 174 1.32 -17.05 4.67
N GLU A 175 2.53 -16.81 4.19
CA GLU A 175 3.70 -16.54 5.03
C GLU A 175 3.98 -15.04 5.24
N VAL A 176 3.10 -14.16 4.76
CA VAL A 176 3.26 -12.71 4.94
C VAL A 176 2.95 -12.36 6.40
N PRO A 177 3.84 -11.64 7.12
CA PRO A 177 3.56 -11.18 8.48
C PRO A 177 2.85 -9.82 8.52
N GLU A 178 2.32 -9.44 9.68
CA GLU A 178 1.71 -8.13 9.93
C GLU A 178 2.69 -6.97 9.73
N VAL A 179 3.98 -7.22 9.94
CA VAL A 179 5.06 -6.26 9.69
C VAL A 179 6.31 -6.98 9.20
N GLN A 180 7.00 -6.38 8.23
CA GLN A 180 8.24 -6.92 7.68
C GLN A 180 9.16 -5.83 7.14
N SER A 181 10.45 -6.13 7.02
CA SER A 181 11.33 -5.37 6.13
C SER A 181 10.89 -5.63 4.69
N ASP A 182 10.69 -4.57 3.92
CA ASP A 182 10.34 -4.68 2.50
C ASP A 182 11.60 -4.83 1.66
N THR A 183 12.04 -6.05 1.45
CA THR A 183 13.28 -6.35 0.70
C THR A 183 13.16 -6.05 -0.80
N LEU A 184 11.93 -5.93 -1.33
CA LEU A 184 11.69 -5.64 -2.75
C LEU A 184 11.96 -4.16 -3.09
N PHE A 185 11.64 -3.25 -2.16
CA PHE A 185 11.74 -1.81 -2.36
C PHE A 185 12.77 -1.13 -1.46
N SER A 186 13.36 -1.82 -0.49
CA SER A 186 14.50 -1.32 0.28
C SER A 186 15.75 -1.20 -0.59
N THR A 187 16.60 -0.23 -0.24
CA THR A 187 17.99 -0.15 -0.72
C THR A 187 18.95 -0.34 0.44
N ALA A 188 20.25 -0.57 0.17
CA ALA A 188 21.26 -0.74 1.21
C ALA A 188 21.29 0.47 2.17
N ASP A 189 21.09 1.67 1.63
CA ASP A 189 21.16 2.92 2.38
C ASP A 189 19.80 3.34 2.98
N LYS A 190 18.69 2.68 2.57
CA LYS A 190 17.35 3.03 3.01
C LYS A 190 16.50 1.78 3.24
N PRO A 191 16.48 1.25 4.47
CA PRO A 191 15.56 0.20 4.85
C PRO A 191 14.12 0.73 4.82
N LEU A 192 13.19 -0.10 4.35
CA LEU A 192 11.77 0.22 4.28
C LEU A 192 10.99 -0.81 5.08
N VAL A 193 10.04 -0.35 5.89
CA VAL A 193 9.17 -1.24 6.66
C VAL A 193 7.77 -1.28 6.03
N LYS A 194 7.22 -2.49 5.91
CA LYS A 194 5.88 -2.71 5.40
C LYS A 194 4.97 -3.25 6.49
N PHE A 195 3.79 -2.65 6.63
CA PHE A 195 2.75 -3.08 7.55
C PHE A 195 1.53 -3.59 6.79
N ASN A 196 0.96 -4.70 7.26
CA ASN A 196 -0.24 -5.34 6.71
C ASN A 196 -1.31 -5.50 7.82
N PRO A 197 -1.98 -4.42 8.26
CA PRO A 197 -2.83 -4.49 9.45
C PRO A 197 -4.07 -5.39 9.29
N LEU A 198 -4.57 -5.57 8.07
CA LEU A 198 -5.74 -6.41 7.77
C LEU A 198 -5.39 -7.86 7.45
N LEU A 199 -4.13 -8.26 7.62
CA LEU A 199 -3.60 -9.55 7.13
C LEU A 199 -4.46 -10.75 7.52
N ASN A 200 -4.94 -10.78 8.76
CA ASN A 200 -5.73 -11.87 9.33
C ASN A 200 -7.25 -11.69 9.15
N TRP A 201 -7.69 -10.60 8.52
CA TRP A 201 -9.11 -10.37 8.26
C TRP A 201 -9.61 -11.17 7.06
N LYS A 202 -10.83 -11.69 7.19
CA LYS A 202 -11.58 -12.27 6.09
C LYS A 202 -12.28 -11.18 5.28
N SER A 203 -12.60 -11.47 4.02
CA SER A 203 -13.37 -10.55 3.16
C SER A 203 -14.66 -10.08 3.83
N ALA A 204 -15.39 -10.99 4.50
CA ALA A 204 -16.61 -10.64 5.23
C ALA A 204 -16.36 -9.55 6.29
N GLN A 205 -15.28 -9.65 7.07
CA GLN A 205 -14.97 -8.66 8.10
C GLN A 205 -14.65 -7.26 7.52
N VAL A 206 -14.04 -7.23 6.31
CA VAL A 206 -13.83 -5.96 5.58
C VAL A 206 -15.18 -5.34 5.22
N TRP A 207 -16.10 -6.12 4.69
CA TRP A 207 -17.42 -5.62 4.28
C TRP A 207 -18.31 -5.26 5.47
N ASP A 208 -18.29 -6.05 6.55
CA ASP A 208 -18.96 -5.71 7.82
C ASP A 208 -18.48 -4.35 8.36
N TYR A 209 -17.17 -4.09 8.29
CA TYR A 209 -16.60 -2.80 8.70
C TYR A 209 -17.06 -1.65 7.79
N ILE A 210 -17.03 -1.86 6.46
CA ILE A 210 -17.47 -0.88 5.46
C ILE A 210 -18.92 -0.49 5.71
N GLU A 211 -19.80 -1.46 5.92
CA GLU A 211 -21.22 -1.24 6.17
C GLU A 211 -21.45 -0.51 7.50
N ALA A 212 -20.86 -1.02 8.58
CA ALA A 212 -21.03 -0.47 9.93
C ALA A 212 -20.53 0.99 10.06
N ASN A 213 -19.48 1.36 9.33
CA ASN A 213 -18.86 2.68 9.40
C ASN A 213 -19.15 3.56 8.18
N GLN A 214 -20.00 3.11 7.25
CA GLN A 214 -20.35 3.82 6.02
C GLN A 214 -19.13 4.26 5.19
N VAL A 215 -18.10 3.38 5.15
CA VAL A 215 -16.85 3.63 4.42
C VAL A 215 -17.14 3.67 2.92
N PRO A 216 -16.64 4.66 2.16
CA PRO A 216 -16.79 4.69 0.72
C PRO A 216 -16.15 3.47 0.05
N TYR A 217 -16.81 2.89 -0.94
CA TYR A 217 -16.28 1.80 -1.76
C TYR A 217 -16.57 2.00 -3.25
N ASN A 218 -15.87 1.25 -4.11
CA ASN A 218 -16.01 1.33 -5.56
C ASN A 218 -17.31 0.68 -6.03
N GLU A 219 -18.08 1.39 -6.87
CA GLU A 219 -19.36 0.92 -7.41
C GLU A 219 -19.25 -0.40 -8.21
N LEU A 220 -18.08 -0.72 -8.74
CA LEU A 220 -17.83 -1.97 -9.45
C LEU A 220 -18.05 -3.21 -8.58
N HIS A 221 -17.91 -3.10 -7.26
CA HIS A 221 -18.21 -4.21 -6.35
C HIS A 221 -19.68 -4.66 -6.48
N GLY A 222 -20.61 -3.70 -6.63
CA GLY A 222 -22.03 -4.01 -6.89
C GLY A 222 -22.29 -4.62 -8.26
N LYS A 223 -21.31 -4.63 -9.16
CA LYS A 223 -21.37 -5.23 -10.50
C LYS A 223 -20.61 -6.56 -10.59
N GLY A 224 -20.23 -7.16 -9.45
CA GLY A 224 -19.54 -8.44 -9.37
C GLY A 224 -18.01 -8.39 -9.54
N PHE A 225 -17.42 -7.20 -9.51
CA PHE A 225 -15.96 -7.05 -9.50
C PHE A 225 -15.45 -7.12 -8.05
N ILE A 226 -14.90 -8.23 -7.64
CA ILE A 226 -14.41 -8.40 -6.26
C ILE A 226 -12.98 -7.85 -6.11
N SER A 227 -12.07 -8.16 -7.03
CA SER A 227 -10.71 -7.62 -7.06
C SER A 227 -10.55 -6.70 -8.26
N ILE A 228 -10.38 -5.40 -8.03
CA ILE A 228 -10.36 -4.38 -9.09
C ILE A 228 -8.92 -3.96 -9.40
N GLY A 229 -8.61 -3.84 -10.68
CA GLY A 229 -7.34 -3.32 -11.17
C GLY A 229 -7.53 -2.46 -12.42
N CYS A 230 -6.57 -2.54 -13.37
CA CYS A 230 -6.75 -1.90 -14.67
C CYS A 230 -7.98 -2.49 -15.39
N GLU A 231 -8.72 -1.65 -16.10
CA GLU A 231 -9.92 -2.03 -16.83
C GLU A 231 -9.68 -3.23 -17.78
N PRO A 232 -8.68 -3.24 -18.68
CA PRO A 232 -8.47 -4.36 -19.59
C PRO A 232 -7.95 -5.63 -18.89
N CYS A 233 -7.56 -5.55 -17.61
CA CYS A 233 -7.01 -6.67 -16.84
C CYS A 233 -7.97 -7.17 -15.75
N THR A 234 -9.23 -6.73 -15.76
CA THR A 234 -10.18 -7.03 -14.70
C THR A 234 -11.56 -7.32 -15.31
N ARG A 235 -12.16 -8.44 -14.94
CA ARG A 235 -13.57 -8.76 -15.22
C ARG A 235 -14.34 -9.00 -13.92
N ALA A 236 -15.65 -8.94 -14.01
CA ALA A 236 -16.52 -9.47 -12.97
C ALA A 236 -16.30 -10.99 -12.82
N ILE A 237 -16.51 -11.51 -11.63
CA ILE A 237 -16.43 -12.94 -11.34
C ILE A 237 -17.85 -13.55 -11.22
N LEU A 238 -17.94 -14.85 -11.48
CA LEU A 238 -19.14 -15.61 -11.27
C LEU A 238 -19.27 -16.02 -9.78
N PRO A 239 -20.48 -16.28 -9.28
CA PRO A 239 -20.66 -16.92 -8.00
C PRO A 239 -19.81 -18.19 -7.91
N ASN A 240 -19.09 -18.38 -6.81
CA ASN A 240 -18.17 -19.48 -6.54
C ASN A 240 -16.79 -19.42 -7.24
N GLU A 241 -16.48 -18.39 -8.02
CA GLU A 241 -15.11 -18.14 -8.43
C GLU A 241 -14.30 -17.51 -7.28
N HIS A 242 -12.99 -17.80 -7.21
CA HIS A 242 -12.09 -17.16 -6.28
C HIS A 242 -12.06 -15.62 -6.49
N GLU A 243 -11.95 -14.83 -5.42
CA GLU A 243 -12.03 -13.35 -5.49
C GLU A 243 -11.09 -12.69 -6.52
N ARG A 244 -9.96 -13.33 -6.85
CA ARG A 244 -9.01 -12.86 -7.86
C ARG A 244 -9.15 -13.55 -9.22
N ALA A 245 -10.14 -14.39 -9.43
CA ALA A 245 -10.34 -15.07 -10.71
C ALA A 245 -10.54 -14.08 -11.88
N GLY A 246 -11.13 -12.91 -11.61
CA GLY A 246 -11.30 -11.84 -12.57
C GLY A 246 -10.03 -11.09 -12.97
N ARG A 247 -8.89 -11.29 -12.27
CA ARG A 247 -7.61 -10.62 -12.56
C ARG A 247 -6.81 -11.46 -13.56
N TRP A 248 -6.32 -10.81 -14.63
CA TRP A 248 -5.55 -11.49 -15.68
C TRP A 248 -6.15 -12.87 -16.02
N TRP A 249 -7.44 -12.92 -16.31
CA TRP A 249 -8.21 -14.16 -16.46
C TRP A 249 -7.69 -15.08 -17.58
N TRP A 250 -6.88 -14.56 -18.49
CA TRP A 250 -6.22 -15.31 -19.58
C TRP A 250 -4.90 -15.95 -19.14
N GLU A 251 -4.39 -15.67 -17.94
CA GLU A 251 -3.15 -16.25 -17.43
C GLU A 251 -3.41 -17.38 -16.42
N GLU A 252 -2.40 -18.24 -16.25
CA GLU A 252 -2.41 -19.28 -15.22
C GLU A 252 -2.44 -18.67 -13.82
N SER A 253 -3.06 -19.35 -12.85
CA SER A 253 -3.23 -18.86 -11.47
C SER A 253 -1.91 -18.49 -10.79
N THR A 254 -0.85 -19.24 -11.07
CA THR A 254 0.49 -19.03 -10.52
C THR A 254 1.19 -17.75 -11.00
N LYS A 255 0.70 -17.14 -12.07
CA LYS A 255 1.25 -15.91 -12.69
C LYS A 255 0.47 -14.65 -12.33
N LYS A 256 -0.64 -14.76 -11.60
CA LYS A 256 -1.59 -13.66 -11.33
C LYS A 256 -1.16 -12.71 -10.21
N GLU A 257 0.10 -12.30 -10.19
CA GLU A 257 0.60 -11.25 -9.28
C GLU A 257 1.35 -10.16 -10.04
N CYS A 258 1.06 -8.89 -9.71
CA CYS A 258 1.59 -7.74 -10.45
C CYS A 258 3.02 -7.30 -10.04
N GLY A 259 3.72 -8.10 -9.26
CA GLY A 259 5.07 -7.77 -8.78
C GLY A 259 5.14 -6.74 -7.64
N LEU A 260 4.00 -6.20 -7.18
CA LEU A 260 3.95 -5.29 -6.03
C LEU A 260 4.10 -6.02 -4.69
N HIS A 261 3.83 -7.31 -4.66
CA HIS A 261 3.75 -8.13 -3.46
C HIS A 261 4.36 -9.53 -3.68
N VAL A 262 5.49 -9.60 -4.36
CA VAL A 262 6.14 -10.89 -4.59
C VAL A 262 6.57 -11.46 -3.23
N ALA A 263 5.96 -12.59 -2.84
CA ALA A 263 6.44 -13.37 -1.73
C ALA A 263 7.83 -13.91 -2.06
N HIS A 264 8.73 -13.96 -1.07
CA HIS A 264 10.01 -14.60 -1.21
C HIS A 264 9.83 -16.05 -1.66
N ARG A 265 9.99 -16.33 -2.95
CA ARG A 265 10.31 -17.70 -3.35
C ARG A 265 11.67 -18.01 -2.76
N LYS A 266 11.73 -18.85 -1.71
CA LYS A 266 12.96 -19.53 -1.35
C LYS A 266 13.42 -20.25 -2.62
N ASN A 267 14.57 -19.84 -3.14
CA ASN A 267 15.26 -20.62 -4.15
C ASN A 267 15.52 -21.99 -3.52
N SER A 268 14.77 -22.98 -3.92
CA SER A 268 15.01 -24.39 -3.69
C SER A 268 16.02 -24.89 -4.71
#